data_f89e0f3346777ae2aecdc46d6f404fae
#
_entry.id   f89e0f3346777ae2aecdc46d6f404fae
#
_cell.length_a   1.000
_cell.length_b   1.000
_cell.length_c   1.000
_cell.angle_alpha   90.00
_cell.angle_beta   90.00
_cell.angle_gamma   90.00
#
_symmetry.space_group_name_H-M   'P 1'
#
loop_
_entity.id
_entity.type
_entity.pdbx_description
1 polymer ?
#
loop_
_entity_poly.entity_id
_entity_poly.type
_entity_poly.pdbx_seq_one_letter_code
_entity_poly.pdbx_strand_id
1 'polypeptide(L)'
;VLEKNGKCVTPDSLNQIALLQVRRHDKLRLLARGPDADAALAAFQALAADNFGESPEAQPTAEPAIPARVEGAAMLYPLAPIQPALPAAADIAREQQRLRQAIDQTLADLNALTELAEHKFNADIAAIFAGHHTLLDDEDLFDAANDRLLTEQCLSEGAANPVL
;
A
#
# COMPACT_ATOMS: atom_id res chain seq x y z
N VAL A 1 16.50 -8.63 1.04
CA VAL A 1 16.05 -7.85 2.21
C VAL A 1 16.52 -6.42 2.03
N LEU A 2 15.63 -5.47 2.24
CA LEU A 2 15.92 -4.03 2.24
C LEU A 2 15.96 -3.54 3.69
N GLU A 3 17.02 -2.80 4.03
CA GLU A 3 17.25 -2.30 5.39
C GLU A 3 17.38 -0.76 5.40
N LYS A 4 16.72 -0.13 6.38
CA LYS A 4 16.88 1.28 6.71
C LYS A 4 16.94 1.44 8.22
N ASN A 5 18.03 2.00 8.75
CA ASN A 5 18.19 2.31 10.18
C ASN A 5 17.94 1.10 11.11
N GLY A 6 18.36 -0.10 10.68
CA GLY A 6 18.16 -1.34 11.42
C GLY A 6 16.77 -1.99 11.26
N LYS A 7 15.84 -1.36 10.55
CA LYS A 7 14.56 -1.96 10.18
C LYS A 7 14.71 -2.66 8.84
N CYS A 8 14.39 -3.95 8.80
CA CYS A 8 14.48 -4.81 7.63
C CYS A 8 13.09 -5.14 7.10
N VAL A 9 12.94 -5.15 5.79
CA VAL A 9 11.71 -5.56 5.10
C VAL A 9 12.02 -6.42 3.88
N THR A 10 11.05 -7.17 3.41
CA THR A 10 11.13 -7.89 2.14
C THR A 10 10.86 -6.93 0.99
N PRO A 11 11.63 -6.97 -0.11
CA PRO A 11 11.45 -6.03 -1.23
C PRO A 11 10.33 -6.42 -2.19
N ASP A 12 9.67 -7.53 -1.98
CA ASP A 12 8.55 -8.09 -2.74
C ASP A 12 7.19 -7.52 -2.32
N SER A 13 7.11 -6.90 -1.14
CA SER A 13 5.91 -6.23 -0.65
C SER A 13 6.04 -4.71 -0.73
N LEU A 14 5.19 -4.05 -1.52
CA LEU A 14 5.11 -2.59 -1.60
C LEU A 14 4.70 -1.96 -0.27
N ASN A 15 3.81 -2.60 0.47
CA ASN A 15 3.38 -2.13 1.78
C ASN A 15 4.53 -2.15 2.79
N GLN A 16 5.35 -3.21 2.78
CA GLN A 16 6.55 -3.30 3.62
C GLN A 16 7.57 -2.20 3.27
N ILE A 17 7.79 -1.94 1.97
CA ILE A 17 8.68 -0.86 1.51
C ILE A 17 8.14 0.50 1.96
N ALA A 18 6.83 0.74 1.82
CA ALA A 18 6.19 1.99 2.26
C ALA A 18 6.36 2.22 3.77
N LEU A 19 6.32 1.16 4.59
CA LEU A 19 6.54 1.22 6.03
C LEU A 19 7.98 1.61 6.43
N LEU A 20 8.96 1.51 5.52
CA LEU A 20 10.30 2.04 5.75
C LEU A 20 10.34 3.58 5.70
N GLN A 21 9.31 4.22 5.14
CA GLN A 21 9.22 5.67 5.00
C GLN A 21 10.50 6.26 4.40
N VAL A 22 10.95 5.69 3.29
CA VAL A 22 12.16 6.13 2.59
C VAL A 22 11.94 7.52 2.03
N ARG A 23 12.91 8.42 2.27
CA ARG A 23 12.90 9.79 1.77
C ARG A 23 14.15 10.05 0.93
N ARG A 24 14.11 11.10 0.14
CA ARG A 24 15.27 11.55 -0.64
C ARG A 24 16.49 11.71 0.29
N HIS A 25 17.64 11.19 -0.12
CA HIS A 25 18.92 11.15 0.59
C HIS A 25 19.00 10.14 1.76
N ASP A 26 17.98 9.34 2.00
CA ASP A 26 18.11 8.23 2.95
C ASP A 26 19.07 7.17 2.41
N LYS A 27 19.82 6.58 3.35
CA LYS A 27 20.70 5.46 3.02
C LYS A 27 19.96 4.15 3.21
N LEU A 28 19.89 3.38 2.13
CA LEU A 28 19.35 2.04 2.13
C LEU A 28 20.47 1.02 1.98
N ARG A 29 20.29 -0.13 2.61
CA ARG A 29 21.15 -1.28 2.42
C ARG A 29 20.33 -2.41 1.82
N LEU A 30 20.76 -2.91 0.67
CA LEU A 30 20.20 -4.12 0.08
C LEU A 30 21.08 -5.32 0.46
N LEU A 31 20.46 -6.35 1.01
CA LEU A 31 21.08 -7.61 1.38
C LEU A 31 20.49 -8.74 0.54
N ALA A 32 21.31 -9.35 -0.29
CA ALA A 32 20.94 -10.51 -1.09
C ALA A 32 21.68 -11.75 -0.59
N ARG A 33 21.04 -12.91 -0.67
CA ARG A 33 21.62 -14.22 -0.34
C ARG A 33 21.15 -15.25 -1.37
N GLY A 34 22.00 -16.22 -1.64
CA GLY A 34 21.70 -17.30 -2.58
C GLY A 34 22.60 -17.26 -3.83
N PRO A 35 22.42 -18.20 -4.75
CA PRO A 35 23.28 -18.33 -5.93
C PRO A 35 23.22 -17.11 -6.86
N ASP A 36 22.10 -16.39 -6.88
CA ASP A 36 21.85 -15.23 -7.77
C ASP A 36 22.07 -13.89 -7.05
N ALA A 37 22.67 -13.87 -5.84
CA ALA A 37 22.83 -12.67 -5.04
C ALA A 37 23.58 -11.55 -5.75
N ASP A 38 24.68 -11.87 -6.43
CA ASP A 38 25.49 -10.88 -7.14
C ASP A 38 24.73 -10.31 -8.35
N ALA A 39 23.99 -11.15 -9.07
CA ALA A 39 23.17 -10.71 -10.19
C ALA A 39 22.03 -9.78 -9.72
N ALA A 40 21.38 -10.11 -8.62
CA ALA A 40 20.31 -9.29 -8.03
C ALA A 40 20.84 -7.93 -7.55
N LEU A 41 22.03 -7.89 -6.92
CA LEU A 41 22.68 -6.65 -6.51
C LEU A 41 23.06 -5.77 -7.71
N ALA A 42 23.60 -6.38 -8.77
CA ALA A 42 23.95 -5.67 -10.00
C ALA A 42 22.72 -5.09 -10.70
N ALA A 43 21.62 -5.86 -10.80
CA ALA A 43 20.37 -5.41 -11.37
C ALA A 43 19.76 -4.24 -10.58
N PHE A 44 19.78 -4.32 -9.25
CA PHE A 44 19.29 -3.23 -8.40
C PHE A 44 20.14 -1.96 -8.54
N GLN A 45 21.47 -2.09 -8.63
CA GLN A 45 22.36 -0.96 -8.86
C GLN A 45 22.13 -0.30 -10.21
N ALA A 46 21.90 -1.10 -11.27
CA ALA A 46 21.56 -0.59 -12.58
C ALA A 46 20.22 0.18 -12.56
N LEU A 47 19.20 -0.38 -11.91
CA LEU A 47 17.89 0.27 -11.75
C LEU A 47 18.01 1.58 -10.95
N ALA A 48 18.80 1.61 -9.89
CA ALA A 48 19.05 2.82 -9.13
C ALA A 48 19.85 3.88 -9.91
N ALA A 49 20.79 3.47 -10.76
CA ALA A 49 21.54 4.36 -11.64
C ALA A 49 20.67 4.98 -12.73
N ASP A 50 19.64 4.26 -13.17
CA ASP A 50 18.60 4.71 -14.10
C ASP A 50 17.46 5.48 -13.39
N ASN A 51 17.69 5.90 -12.16
CA ASN A 51 16.70 6.63 -11.35
C ASN A 51 15.35 5.91 -11.22
N PHE A 52 15.36 4.56 -11.18
CA PHE A 52 14.18 3.70 -11.14
C PHE A 52 13.22 3.88 -12.32
N GLY A 53 13.76 4.25 -13.50
CA GLY A 53 12.97 4.53 -14.70
C GLY A 53 12.28 5.90 -14.71
N GLU A 54 12.51 6.73 -13.68
CA GLU A 54 12.00 8.09 -13.68
C GLU A 54 12.82 9.00 -14.57
N SER A 55 12.20 9.58 -15.59
CA SER A 55 12.84 10.61 -16.43
C SER A 55 13.04 11.89 -15.63
N PRO A 56 14.25 12.48 -15.64
CA PRO A 56 14.48 13.78 -14.99
C PRO A 56 13.63 14.93 -15.59
N GLU A 57 13.11 14.73 -16.80
CA GLU A 57 12.21 15.67 -17.48
C GLU A 57 10.76 15.63 -16.99
N ALA A 58 10.37 14.58 -16.24
CA ALA A 58 9.04 14.46 -15.66
C ALA A 58 8.83 15.34 -14.42
N GLN A 59 9.85 16.01 -13.93
CA GLN A 59 9.64 17.05 -12.94
C GLN A 59 8.95 18.24 -13.63
N PRO A 60 7.75 18.63 -13.18
CA PRO A 60 7.11 19.82 -13.73
C PRO A 60 8.03 21.01 -13.46
N THR A 61 8.76 21.45 -14.48
CA THR A 61 9.66 22.61 -14.43
C THR A 61 8.90 23.94 -14.39
N ALA A 62 7.58 23.88 -14.51
CA ALA A 62 6.70 25.00 -14.24
C ALA A 62 6.03 24.75 -12.89
N GLU A 63 6.34 25.57 -11.90
CA GLU A 63 5.40 25.75 -10.80
C GLU A 63 4.03 26.00 -11.45
N PRO A 64 2.99 25.22 -11.14
CA PRO A 64 1.66 25.55 -11.59
C PRO A 64 1.45 26.99 -11.15
N ALA A 65 1.04 27.86 -12.08
CA ALA A 65 0.70 29.25 -11.77
C ALA A 65 -0.56 29.23 -10.88
N ILE A 66 -0.39 28.74 -9.66
CA ILE A 66 -1.41 28.84 -8.61
C ILE A 66 -1.43 30.32 -8.27
N PRO A 67 -2.54 31.02 -8.47
CA PRO A 67 -2.62 32.40 -8.06
C PRO A 67 -2.25 32.48 -6.59
N ALA A 68 -1.36 33.40 -6.24
CA ALA A 68 -0.79 33.53 -4.90
C ALA A 68 -1.86 33.73 -3.80
N ARG A 69 -3.11 34.01 -4.20
CA ARG A 69 -4.25 34.17 -3.32
C ARG A 69 -5.53 33.81 -4.07
N VAL A 70 -6.32 32.88 -3.52
CA VAL A 70 -7.68 32.58 -3.95
C VAL A 70 -8.61 32.92 -2.80
N GLU A 71 -9.57 33.80 -3.03
CA GLU A 71 -10.62 34.13 -2.07
C GLU A 71 -11.92 33.46 -2.53
N GLY A 72 -12.56 32.71 -1.66
CA GLY A 72 -13.81 32.04 -1.92
C GLY A 72 -14.44 31.47 -0.65
N ALA A 73 -15.67 31.03 -0.73
CA ALA A 73 -16.32 30.32 0.38
C ALA A 73 -15.61 29.00 0.61
N ALA A 74 -15.07 28.80 1.81
CA ALA A 74 -14.52 27.50 2.19
C ALA A 74 -15.68 26.50 2.39
N MET A 75 -15.67 25.40 1.64
CA MET A 75 -16.59 24.29 1.84
C MET A 75 -15.89 23.23 2.66
N LEU A 76 -16.32 23.06 3.91
CA LEU A 76 -15.93 21.93 4.73
C LEU A 76 -16.72 20.70 4.25
N TYR A 77 -16.02 19.71 3.72
CA TYR A 77 -16.59 18.41 3.45
C TYR A 77 -16.50 17.57 4.73
N PRO A 78 -17.59 17.38 5.48
CA PRO A 78 -17.53 16.54 6.67
C PRO A 78 -17.31 15.10 6.21
N LEU A 79 -16.12 14.58 6.47
CA LEU A 79 -15.88 13.14 6.42
C LEU A 79 -16.70 12.53 7.55
N ALA A 80 -17.81 11.90 7.20
CA ALA A 80 -18.54 11.09 8.16
C ALA A 80 -17.58 10.02 8.71
N PRO A 81 -17.42 9.93 10.04
CA PRO A 81 -16.58 8.87 10.59
C PRO A 81 -17.18 7.53 10.16
N ILE A 82 -16.38 6.74 9.45
CA ILE A 82 -16.74 5.36 9.16
C ILE A 82 -16.75 4.65 10.51
N GLN A 83 -17.93 4.45 11.05
CA GLN A 83 -18.10 3.58 12.22
C GLN A 83 -18.36 2.17 11.66
N PRO A 84 -17.36 1.29 11.62
CA PRO A 84 -17.62 -0.09 11.31
C PRO A 84 -18.54 -0.61 12.41
N ALA A 85 -19.77 -1.01 12.04
CA ALA A 85 -20.55 -1.88 12.88
C ALA A 85 -19.78 -3.22 12.93
N LEU A 86 -18.96 -3.39 13.94
CA LEU A 86 -18.27 -4.66 14.20
C LEU A 86 -19.28 -5.58 14.90
N PRO A 87 -19.97 -6.49 14.18
CA PRO A 87 -20.55 -7.63 14.85
C PRO A 87 -19.39 -8.39 15.48
N ALA A 88 -19.52 -8.77 16.75
CA ALA A 88 -18.58 -9.71 17.33
C ALA A 88 -18.41 -10.88 16.37
N ALA A 89 -17.19 -11.10 15.88
CA ALA A 89 -16.90 -12.14 14.92
C ALA A 89 -17.12 -13.49 15.59
N ALA A 90 -18.32 -14.01 15.50
CA ALA A 90 -18.67 -15.34 16.05
C ALA A 90 -18.00 -16.47 15.24
N ASP A 91 -17.48 -16.18 14.05
CA ASP A 91 -16.87 -17.16 13.14
C ASP A 91 -15.76 -16.48 12.32
N ILE A 92 -14.52 -16.68 12.75
CA ILE A 92 -13.33 -16.15 12.05
C ILE A 92 -13.25 -16.65 10.62
N ALA A 93 -13.50 -17.93 10.38
CA ALA A 93 -13.37 -18.49 9.04
C ALA A 93 -14.30 -17.78 8.06
N ARG A 94 -15.49 -17.43 8.53
CA ARG A 94 -16.46 -16.66 7.74
C ARG A 94 -15.99 -15.23 7.50
N GLU A 95 -15.40 -14.56 8.49
CA GLU A 95 -14.89 -13.20 8.34
C GLU A 95 -13.65 -13.18 7.43
N GLN A 96 -12.76 -14.15 7.53
CA GLN A 96 -11.63 -14.33 6.61
C GLN A 96 -12.11 -14.51 5.16
N GLN A 97 -13.13 -15.32 4.96
CA GLN A 97 -13.72 -15.52 3.64
C GLN A 97 -14.36 -14.23 3.10
N ARG A 98 -15.06 -13.48 3.94
CA ARG A 98 -15.64 -12.17 3.57
C ARG A 98 -14.57 -11.16 3.21
N LEU A 99 -13.47 -11.12 3.98
CA LEU A 99 -12.33 -10.25 3.69
C LEU A 99 -11.72 -10.60 2.33
N ARG A 100 -11.47 -11.89 2.07
CA ARG A 100 -10.94 -12.35 0.78
C ARG A 100 -11.85 -11.96 -0.38
N GLN A 101 -13.14 -12.22 -0.27
CA GLN A 101 -14.12 -11.84 -1.28
C GLN A 101 -14.18 -10.32 -1.53
N ALA A 102 -14.07 -9.51 -0.48
CA ALA A 102 -14.06 -8.07 -0.61
C ALA A 102 -12.80 -7.57 -1.33
N ILE A 103 -11.64 -8.15 -1.04
CA ILE A 103 -10.38 -7.86 -1.74
C ILE A 103 -10.50 -8.25 -3.21
N ASP A 104 -10.91 -9.48 -3.53
CA ASP A 104 -11.06 -9.98 -4.89
C ASP A 104 -12.00 -9.08 -5.72
N GLN A 105 -13.13 -8.67 -5.13
CA GLN A 105 -14.07 -7.75 -5.79
C GLN A 105 -13.45 -6.38 -6.03
N THR A 106 -12.74 -5.83 -5.05
CA THR A 106 -12.09 -4.52 -5.19
C THR A 106 -10.97 -4.55 -6.23
N LEU A 107 -10.20 -5.64 -6.31
CA LEU A 107 -9.19 -5.84 -7.34
C LEU A 107 -9.81 -5.85 -8.74
N ALA A 108 -10.95 -6.55 -8.90
CA ALA A 108 -11.70 -6.55 -10.16
C ALA A 108 -12.19 -5.13 -10.53
N ASP A 109 -12.72 -4.39 -9.57
CA ASP A 109 -13.18 -3.01 -9.78
C ASP A 109 -12.02 -2.07 -10.14
N LEU A 110 -10.85 -2.21 -9.50
CA LEU A 110 -9.64 -1.44 -9.82
C LEU A 110 -9.12 -1.73 -11.23
N ASN A 111 -9.15 -2.99 -11.67
CA ASN A 111 -8.82 -3.34 -13.05
C ASN A 111 -9.76 -2.68 -14.05
N ALA A 112 -11.05 -2.73 -13.80
CA ALA A 112 -12.05 -2.08 -14.67
C ALA A 112 -11.86 -0.55 -14.70
N LEU A 113 -11.49 0.08 -13.58
CA LEU A 113 -11.18 1.50 -13.51
C LEU A 113 -9.88 1.83 -14.26
N THR A 114 -8.86 0.98 -14.21
CA THR A 114 -7.62 1.14 -14.98
C THR A 114 -7.91 1.13 -16.47
N GLU A 115 -8.65 0.15 -16.98
CA GLU A 115 -9.05 0.06 -18.38
C GLU A 115 -9.88 1.30 -18.80
N LEU A 116 -10.83 1.70 -17.98
CA LEU A 116 -11.65 2.89 -18.23
C LEU A 116 -10.79 4.16 -18.30
N ALA A 117 -9.80 4.29 -17.41
CA ALA A 117 -8.92 5.43 -17.35
C ALA A 117 -8.01 5.50 -18.58
N GLU A 118 -7.47 4.38 -19.05
CA GLU A 118 -6.69 4.29 -20.29
C GLU A 118 -7.50 4.77 -21.51
N HIS A 119 -8.77 4.37 -21.59
CA HIS A 119 -9.62 4.71 -22.73
C HIS A 119 -10.19 6.14 -22.69
N LYS A 120 -10.46 6.70 -21.51
CA LYS A 120 -11.17 7.99 -21.39
C LYS A 120 -10.27 9.15 -20.98
N PHE A 121 -9.13 8.88 -20.38
CA PHE A 121 -8.24 9.92 -19.85
C PHE A 121 -6.84 9.78 -20.43
N ASN A 122 -5.89 9.30 -19.64
CA ASN A 122 -4.50 9.09 -20.02
C ASN A 122 -3.84 7.98 -19.20
N ALA A 123 -2.63 7.59 -19.60
CA ALA A 123 -1.85 6.56 -18.93
C ALA A 123 -1.49 6.93 -17.47
N ASP A 124 -1.30 8.22 -17.17
CA ASP A 124 -0.92 8.66 -15.82
C ASP A 124 -2.05 8.41 -14.82
N ILE A 125 -3.30 8.67 -15.22
CA ILE A 125 -4.47 8.38 -14.38
C ILE A 125 -4.67 6.87 -14.24
N ALA A 126 -4.50 6.11 -15.32
CA ALA A 126 -4.56 4.64 -15.26
C ALA A 126 -3.51 4.06 -14.32
N ALA A 127 -2.28 4.60 -14.33
CA ALA A 127 -1.20 4.18 -13.44
C ALA A 127 -1.54 4.35 -11.95
N ILE A 128 -2.38 5.34 -11.58
CA ILE A 128 -2.84 5.52 -10.20
C ILE A 128 -3.68 4.32 -9.75
N PHE A 129 -4.63 3.88 -10.59
CA PHE A 129 -5.48 2.71 -10.26
C PHE A 129 -4.69 1.41 -10.27
N ALA A 130 -3.74 1.25 -11.21
CA ALA A 130 -2.83 0.11 -11.23
C ALA A 130 -1.94 0.07 -9.98
N GLY A 131 -1.47 1.21 -9.49
CA GLY A 131 -0.75 1.31 -8.23
C GLY A 131 -1.60 0.90 -7.02
N HIS A 132 -2.87 1.31 -6.96
CA HIS A 132 -3.79 0.88 -5.92
C HIS A 132 -4.06 -0.63 -5.98
N HIS A 133 -4.19 -1.20 -7.19
CA HIS A 133 -4.32 -2.64 -7.37
C HIS A 133 -3.13 -3.38 -6.76
N THR A 134 -1.91 -2.97 -7.10
CA THR A 134 -0.69 -3.61 -6.59
C THR A 134 -0.56 -3.49 -5.06
N LEU A 135 -0.98 -2.38 -4.47
CA LEU A 135 -0.99 -2.21 -3.01
C LEU A 135 -2.01 -3.11 -2.31
N LEU A 136 -3.15 -3.37 -2.95
CA LEU A 136 -4.20 -4.21 -2.38
C LEU A 136 -3.93 -5.70 -2.60
N ASP A 137 -3.28 -6.06 -3.72
CA ASP A 137 -2.88 -7.43 -4.09
C ASP A 137 -1.56 -7.84 -3.40
N ASP A 138 -1.46 -7.54 -2.12
CA ASP A 138 -0.29 -7.80 -1.28
C ASP A 138 -0.67 -8.79 -0.18
N GLU A 139 -0.09 -9.98 -0.20
CA GLU A 139 -0.37 -11.04 0.78
C GLU A 139 -0.03 -10.60 2.21
N ASP A 140 1.02 -9.79 2.39
CA ASP A 140 1.37 -9.26 3.72
C ASP A 140 0.27 -8.40 4.32
N LEU A 141 -0.49 -7.67 3.47
CA LEU A 141 -1.64 -6.89 3.91
C LEU A 141 -2.77 -7.81 4.39
N PHE A 142 -3.05 -8.89 3.64
CA PHE A 142 -4.06 -9.86 4.00
C PHE A 142 -3.70 -10.61 5.29
N ASP A 143 -2.45 -11.03 5.42
CA ASP A 143 -1.94 -11.74 6.60
C ASP A 143 -1.98 -10.86 7.85
N ALA A 144 -1.59 -9.59 7.74
CA ALA A 144 -1.67 -8.63 8.84
C ALA A 144 -3.12 -8.39 9.29
N ALA A 145 -4.08 -8.35 8.36
CA ALA A 145 -5.50 -8.24 8.67
C ALA A 145 -6.04 -9.51 9.36
N ASN A 146 -5.63 -10.68 8.91
CA ASN A 146 -5.97 -11.96 9.53
C ASN A 146 -5.43 -12.08 10.96
N ASP A 147 -4.17 -11.74 11.18
CA ASP A 147 -3.56 -11.74 12.50
C ASP A 147 -4.31 -10.84 13.47
N ARG A 148 -4.79 -9.70 12.98
CA ARG A 148 -5.58 -8.77 13.77
C ARG A 148 -6.96 -9.34 14.12
N LEU A 149 -7.64 -9.99 13.19
CA LEU A 149 -8.91 -10.69 13.45
C LEU A 149 -8.75 -11.75 14.54
N LEU A 150 -7.69 -12.56 14.48
CA LEU A 150 -7.36 -13.58 15.47
C LEU A 150 -7.08 -12.97 16.84
N THR A 151 -6.31 -11.89 16.88
CA THR A 151 -5.94 -11.21 18.13
C THR A 151 -7.15 -10.58 18.82
N GLU A 152 -8.02 -9.92 18.07
CA GLU A 152 -9.22 -9.29 18.62
C GLU A 152 -10.23 -10.32 19.14
N GLN A 153 -10.34 -11.49 18.53
CA GLN A 153 -11.16 -12.59 19.07
C GLN A 153 -10.58 -13.13 20.37
N CYS A 154 -9.29 -13.40 20.45
CA CYS A 154 -8.67 -13.87 21.69
C CYS A 154 -8.90 -12.89 22.86
N LEU A 155 -8.86 -11.58 22.58
CA LEU A 155 -9.14 -10.56 23.58
C LEU A 155 -10.62 -10.55 23.98
N SER A 156 -11.56 -10.75 23.05
CA SER A 156 -12.99 -10.80 23.34
C SER A 156 -13.38 -12.05 24.13
N GLU A 157 -12.80 -13.20 23.82
CA GLU A 157 -13.00 -14.46 24.55
C GLU A 157 -12.36 -14.42 25.95
N GLY A 158 -11.16 -13.83 26.08
CA GLY A 158 -10.49 -13.62 27.36
C GLY A 158 -11.25 -12.65 28.28
N ALA A 159 -11.91 -11.64 27.72
CA ALA A 159 -12.74 -10.72 28.47
C ALA A 159 -14.09 -11.34 28.92
N ALA A 160 -14.59 -12.32 28.16
CA ALA A 160 -15.82 -13.03 28.48
C ALA A 160 -15.65 -14.11 29.57
N ASN A 161 -14.41 -14.51 29.87
CA ASN A 161 -14.08 -15.51 30.91
C ASN A 161 -13.09 -14.92 31.92
N PRO A 162 -13.53 -14.04 32.84
CA PRO A 162 -12.70 -13.66 33.99
C PRO A 162 -12.43 -14.91 34.82
N VAL A 163 -11.19 -15.37 34.80
CA VAL A 163 -10.75 -16.43 35.71
C VAL A 163 -10.97 -15.96 37.13
N LEU A 164 -11.88 -16.65 37.86
CA LEU A 164 -12.06 -16.54 39.29
C LEU A 164 -10.80 -16.90 40.06
#